data_e94b4169f8b05a7c2f76918767a0922c
#
_entry.id   e94b4169f8b05a7c2f76918767a0922c
#
_cell.length_a   1.000
_cell.length_b   1.000
_cell.length_c   1.000
_cell.angle_alpha   90.00
_cell.angle_beta   90.00
_cell.angle_gamma   90.00
#
_symmetry.space_group_name_H-M   'P 1'
#
loop_
_entity.id
_entity.type
_entity.pdbx_description
1 polymer ?
#
loop_
_entity_poly.entity_id
_entity_poly.type
_entity_poly.pdbx_seq_one_letter_code
_entity_poly.pdbx_strand_id
1 'polypeptide(L)'
;MPKWVTGTLLSVMLLAAGCGAQAEPPRDFDAGGDANRGRQAIVEYGCNSCHTVPGITRADATVGPPLTAWAERSTVAGQFPNQPQILVAWIQNPQAM
;
A
#
# COMPACT_ATOMS: atom_id res chain seq x y z
N MET A 1 24.80 54.78 39.30
CA MET A 1 24.42 54.76 37.89
C MET A 1 24.04 53.33 37.52
N PRO A 2 22.77 52.98 37.48
CA PRO A 2 22.42 51.64 37.04
C PRO A 2 22.52 51.55 35.52
N LYS A 3 23.39 50.70 35.02
CA LYS A 3 23.52 50.40 33.61
C LYS A 3 22.45 49.39 33.22
N TRP A 4 21.61 49.80 32.37
CA TRP A 4 20.55 49.02 31.77
C TRP A 4 21.19 47.91 30.95
N VAL A 5 21.11 46.67 31.45
CA VAL A 5 21.44 45.51 30.65
C VAL A 5 20.18 45.15 29.86
N THR A 6 20.15 45.63 28.64
CA THR A 6 19.15 45.18 27.66
C THR A 6 19.47 43.72 27.30
N GLY A 7 18.81 42.82 28.00
CA GLY A 7 18.81 41.41 27.64
C GLY A 7 17.99 41.21 26.37
N THR A 8 18.71 41.08 25.28
CA THR A 8 18.10 40.67 24.01
C THR A 8 17.71 39.20 24.13
N LEU A 9 16.45 38.96 24.38
CA LEU A 9 15.85 37.61 24.28
C LEU A 9 15.88 37.18 22.82
N LEU A 10 16.91 36.43 22.46
CA LEU A 10 17.00 35.76 21.19
C LEU A 10 16.01 34.60 21.22
N SER A 11 14.82 34.86 20.72
CA SER A 11 13.79 33.82 20.53
C SER A 11 14.26 32.91 19.42
N VAL A 12 14.89 31.80 19.83
CA VAL A 12 15.20 30.69 18.90
C VAL A 12 13.90 30.01 18.56
N MET A 13 13.32 30.41 17.43
CA MET A 13 12.18 29.77 16.83
C MET A 13 12.67 28.43 16.24
N LEU A 14 12.54 27.36 17.01
CA LEU A 14 12.74 26.00 16.51
C LEU A 14 11.65 25.73 15.46
N LEU A 15 12.00 25.90 14.20
CA LEU A 15 11.24 25.36 13.09
C LEU A 15 11.37 23.84 13.15
N ALA A 16 10.41 23.21 13.82
CA ALA A 16 10.19 21.77 13.67
C ALA A 16 9.70 21.56 12.25
N ALA A 17 10.65 21.31 11.34
CA ALA A 17 10.34 20.73 10.04
C ALA A 17 9.82 19.32 10.30
N GLY A 18 8.51 19.21 10.55
CA GLY A 18 7.82 17.94 10.54
C GLY A 18 7.94 17.36 9.14
N CYS A 19 8.81 16.36 8.97
CA CYS A 19 8.69 15.46 7.84
C CYS A 19 7.35 14.74 7.99
N GLY A 20 6.28 15.39 7.55
CA GLY A 20 5.04 14.72 7.30
C GLY A 20 5.31 13.75 6.16
N ALA A 21 5.45 12.47 6.49
CA ALA A 21 5.34 11.44 5.48
C ALA A 21 3.95 11.63 4.86
N GLN A 22 3.91 12.30 3.73
CA GLN A 22 2.70 12.36 2.94
C GLN A 22 2.44 10.93 2.51
N ALA A 23 1.42 10.33 3.09
CA ALA A 23 0.90 9.09 2.57
C ALA A 23 0.61 9.34 1.09
N GLU A 24 1.37 8.69 0.24
CA GLU A 24 1.14 8.73 -1.21
C GLU A 24 -0.33 8.34 -1.41
N PRO A 25 -1.13 9.17 -2.07
CA PRO A 25 -2.53 8.81 -2.30
C PRO A 25 -2.58 7.44 -2.97
N PRO A 26 -3.60 6.62 -2.68
CA PRO A 26 -3.77 5.36 -3.37
C PRO A 26 -3.59 5.63 -4.85
N ARG A 27 -2.67 4.93 -5.48
CA ARG A 27 -2.48 5.06 -6.92
C ARG A 27 -3.79 4.60 -7.53
N ASP A 28 -4.60 5.55 -7.98
CA ASP A 28 -5.81 5.27 -8.73
C ASP A 28 -5.40 4.61 -10.03
N PHE A 29 -5.08 3.34 -9.89
CA PHE A 29 -4.85 2.52 -11.06
C PHE A 29 -6.21 2.03 -11.53
N ASP A 30 -6.70 2.73 -12.52
CA ASP A 30 -7.86 2.28 -13.26
C ASP A 30 -7.43 1.18 -14.24
N ALA A 31 -7.58 -0.05 -13.81
CA ALA A 31 -7.42 -1.21 -14.68
C ALA A 31 -8.63 -1.38 -15.62
N GLY A 32 -9.58 -0.45 -15.60
CA GLY A 32 -10.86 -0.59 -16.30
C GLY A 32 -11.76 -1.66 -15.67
N GLY A 33 -11.42 -2.13 -14.47
CA GLY A 33 -12.17 -3.16 -13.76
C GLY A 33 -13.15 -2.58 -12.74
N ASP A 34 -14.01 -3.45 -12.25
CA ASP A 34 -14.95 -3.16 -11.17
C ASP A 34 -14.51 -3.90 -9.89
N ALA A 35 -14.22 -3.16 -8.84
CA ALA A 35 -13.72 -3.72 -7.59
C ALA A 35 -14.73 -4.67 -6.91
N ASN A 36 -16.03 -4.42 -7.05
CA ASN A 36 -17.05 -5.29 -6.46
C ASN A 36 -17.13 -6.62 -7.21
N ARG A 37 -17.06 -6.57 -8.53
CA ARG A 37 -16.98 -7.80 -9.35
C ARG A 37 -15.67 -8.54 -9.09
N GLY A 38 -14.56 -7.82 -8.92
CA GLY A 38 -13.28 -8.43 -8.56
C GLY A 38 -13.35 -9.15 -7.22
N ARG A 39 -14.01 -8.57 -6.24
CA ARG A 39 -14.24 -9.21 -4.93
C ARG A 39 -15.04 -10.51 -5.06
N GLN A 40 -16.07 -10.53 -5.89
CA GLN A 40 -16.84 -11.74 -6.17
C GLN A 40 -16.00 -12.79 -6.91
N ALA A 41 -15.23 -12.37 -7.88
CA ALA A 41 -14.34 -13.25 -8.65
C ALA A 41 -13.28 -13.94 -7.77
N ILE A 42 -12.73 -13.26 -6.77
CA ILE A 42 -11.80 -13.84 -5.79
C ILE A 42 -12.40 -15.08 -5.11
N VAL A 43 -13.67 -15.00 -4.75
CA VAL A 43 -14.40 -16.12 -4.13
C VAL A 43 -14.75 -17.18 -5.16
N GLU A 44 -15.26 -16.76 -6.31
CA GLU A 44 -15.68 -17.67 -7.39
C GLU A 44 -14.53 -18.51 -7.93
N TYR A 45 -13.37 -17.89 -8.12
CA TYR A 45 -12.16 -18.58 -8.59
C TYR A 45 -11.36 -19.27 -7.47
N GLY A 46 -11.83 -19.17 -6.22
CA GLY A 46 -11.25 -19.90 -5.10
C GLY A 46 -9.92 -19.37 -4.59
N CYS A 47 -9.57 -18.11 -4.89
CA CYS A 47 -8.32 -17.51 -4.41
C CYS A 47 -8.24 -17.51 -2.87
N ASN A 48 -9.38 -17.33 -2.20
CA ASN A 48 -9.52 -17.36 -0.75
C ASN A 48 -9.30 -18.75 -0.14
N SER A 49 -9.20 -19.80 -0.94
CA SER A 49 -8.86 -21.13 -0.45
C SER A 49 -7.38 -21.25 -0.06
N CYS A 50 -6.52 -20.42 -0.62
CA CYS A 50 -5.09 -20.44 -0.37
C CYS A 50 -4.55 -19.15 0.23
N HIS A 51 -5.21 -18.03 -0.01
CA HIS A 51 -4.72 -16.71 0.40
C HIS A 51 -5.62 -16.06 1.45
N THR A 52 -4.99 -15.36 2.38
CA THR A 52 -5.66 -14.35 3.18
C THR A 52 -5.92 -13.13 2.30
N VAL A 53 -7.18 -12.73 2.17
CA VAL A 53 -7.58 -11.57 1.36
C VAL A 53 -8.40 -10.61 2.21
N PRO A 54 -7.94 -9.36 2.38
CA PRO A 54 -8.65 -8.38 3.21
C PRO A 54 -10.06 -8.11 2.68
N GLY A 55 -11.03 -8.09 3.59
CA GLY A 55 -12.43 -7.79 3.27
C GLY A 55 -13.18 -8.92 2.55
N ILE A 56 -12.58 -10.10 2.45
CA ILE A 56 -13.25 -11.31 1.95
C ILE A 56 -13.49 -12.25 3.12
N THR A 57 -14.74 -12.64 3.34
CA THR A 57 -15.11 -13.60 4.38
C THR A 57 -14.49 -14.97 4.09
N ARG A 58 -13.92 -15.61 5.12
CA ARG A 58 -13.23 -16.91 5.01
C ARG A 58 -12.00 -16.90 4.08
N ALA A 59 -11.37 -15.74 3.93
CA ALA A 59 -10.12 -15.61 3.21
C ALA A 59 -8.96 -15.43 4.20
N ASP A 60 -8.81 -16.41 5.08
CA ASP A 60 -7.80 -16.50 6.14
C ASP A 60 -6.83 -17.67 5.96
N ALA A 61 -6.85 -18.30 4.79
CA ALA A 61 -5.97 -19.39 4.45
C ALA A 61 -4.51 -18.94 4.36
N THR A 62 -3.61 -19.84 4.76
CA THR A 62 -2.17 -19.59 4.86
C THR A 62 -1.33 -20.46 3.94
N VAL A 63 -1.94 -21.14 2.97
CA VAL A 63 -1.24 -21.97 1.98
C VAL A 63 -0.39 -21.09 1.07
N GLY A 64 -0.97 -19.99 0.58
CA GLY A 64 -0.27 -18.96 -0.16
C GLY A 64 0.07 -17.75 0.71
N PRO A 65 0.95 -16.87 0.24
CA PRO A 65 1.22 -15.62 0.94
C PRO A 65 -0.04 -14.78 1.13
N PRO A 66 -0.20 -14.08 2.27
CA PRO A 66 -1.33 -13.19 2.45
C PRO A 66 -1.29 -12.06 1.41
N LEU A 67 -2.46 -11.68 0.90
CA LEU A 67 -2.60 -10.58 -0.07
C LEU A 67 -2.89 -9.22 0.62
N THR A 68 -2.58 -9.12 1.89
CA THR A 68 -2.68 -7.88 2.67
C THR A 68 -1.66 -6.86 2.20
N ALA A 69 -1.98 -5.58 2.32
CA ALA A 69 -1.09 -4.47 1.98
C ALA A 69 -0.49 -4.60 0.57
N TRP A 70 -1.30 -5.04 -0.40
CA TRP A 70 -0.79 -5.35 -1.73
C TRP A 70 -0.12 -4.17 -2.42
N ALA A 71 -0.69 -2.97 -2.27
CA ALA A 71 -0.16 -1.76 -2.91
C ALA A 71 1.24 -1.36 -2.39
N GLU A 72 1.61 -1.82 -1.21
CA GLU A 72 2.90 -1.52 -0.59
C GLU A 72 4.01 -2.48 -1.01
N ARG A 73 3.65 -3.55 -1.72
CA ARG A 73 4.62 -4.55 -2.15
C ARG A 73 5.42 -4.06 -3.35
N SER A 74 6.69 -4.37 -3.38
CA SER A 74 7.56 -4.06 -4.50
C SER A 74 7.44 -5.05 -5.66
N THR A 75 6.99 -6.29 -5.38
CA THR A 75 6.98 -7.35 -6.37
C THR A 75 5.68 -8.15 -6.40
N VAL A 76 5.36 -8.66 -7.59
CA VAL A 76 4.39 -9.73 -7.84
C VAL A 76 5.15 -11.06 -7.86
N ALA A 77 4.63 -12.07 -7.20
CA ALA A 77 5.22 -13.41 -7.13
C ALA A 77 6.70 -13.46 -6.66
N GLY A 78 7.16 -12.41 -6.00
CA GLY A 78 8.54 -12.29 -5.55
C GLY A 78 9.57 -12.01 -6.65
N GLN A 79 9.17 -11.88 -7.90
CA GLN A 79 10.07 -11.78 -9.06
C GLN A 79 9.82 -10.57 -9.96
N PHE A 80 8.56 -10.24 -10.21
CA PHE A 80 8.18 -9.20 -11.15
C PHE A 80 7.87 -7.88 -10.46
N PRO A 81 8.10 -6.72 -11.08
CA PRO A 81 7.73 -5.45 -10.51
C PRO A 81 6.23 -5.40 -10.19
N ASN A 82 5.84 -4.88 -9.02
CA ASN A 82 4.43 -4.69 -8.69
C ASN A 82 3.85 -3.52 -9.48
N GLN A 83 3.54 -3.80 -10.71
CA GLN A 83 2.85 -2.91 -11.62
C GLN A 83 1.50 -3.54 -11.97
N PRO A 84 0.47 -2.76 -12.15
CA PRO A 84 -0.87 -3.26 -12.40
C PRO A 84 -0.98 -4.18 -13.61
N GLN A 85 -0.31 -3.85 -14.70
CA GLN A 85 -0.30 -4.68 -15.93
C GLN A 85 0.37 -6.03 -15.68
N ILE A 86 1.42 -6.04 -14.86
CA ILE A 86 2.12 -7.25 -14.46
C ILE A 86 1.22 -8.11 -13.58
N LEU A 87 0.53 -7.49 -12.63
CA LEU A 87 -0.41 -8.21 -11.77
C LEU A 87 -1.55 -8.83 -12.59
N VAL A 88 -2.12 -8.11 -13.54
CA VAL A 88 -3.17 -8.63 -14.43
C VAL A 88 -2.64 -9.81 -15.23
N ALA A 89 -1.49 -9.69 -15.85
CA ALA A 89 -0.87 -10.78 -16.61
C ALA A 89 -0.60 -12.02 -15.74
N TRP A 90 -0.08 -11.81 -14.54
CA TRP A 90 0.15 -12.89 -13.56
C TRP A 90 -1.13 -13.62 -13.19
N ILE A 91 -2.22 -12.89 -12.91
CA ILE A 91 -3.51 -13.49 -12.56
C ILE A 91 -4.08 -14.27 -13.75
N GLN A 92 -3.96 -13.75 -14.96
CA GLN A 92 -4.51 -14.36 -16.15
C GLN A 92 -3.76 -15.63 -16.57
N ASN A 93 -2.46 -15.61 -16.54
CA ASN A 93 -1.64 -16.74 -16.96
C ASN A 93 -0.26 -16.75 -16.29
N PRO A 94 -0.14 -17.19 -15.04
CA PRO A 94 1.13 -17.22 -14.33
C PRO A 94 2.16 -18.16 -14.97
N GLN A 95 1.72 -19.12 -15.77
CA GLN A 95 2.62 -20.07 -16.44
C GLN A 95 3.33 -19.45 -17.67
N ALA A 96 2.85 -18.33 -18.16
CA ALA A 96 3.43 -17.65 -19.29
C ALA A 96 4.49 -16.59 -18.89
N MET A 97 4.79 -16.43 -17.60
CA MET A 97 5.66 -15.39 -17.07
C MET A 97 6.95 -15.95 -16.50
#